data_273472843246e21cf58a04b2901fd14e
#
_entry.id   273472843246e21cf58a04b2901fd14e
#
_cell.length_a   1.000
_cell.length_b   1.000
_cell.length_c   1.000
_cell.angle_alpha   90.00
_cell.angle_beta   90.00
_cell.angle_gamma   90.00
#
_symmetry.space_group_name_H-M   'P 1'
#
loop_
_entity.id
_entity.type
_entity.pdbx_description
1 polymer ?
#
loop_
_entity_poly.entity_id
_entity_poly.type
_entity_poly.pdbx_seq_one_letter_code
_entity_poly.pdbx_strand_id
1 'polypeptide(L)'
;MKWNFAFRKKTTNPKPKKSKVREWVDALVFAVVAATIIRGLLFSAYAIPSGSMEGTELTGDYLFVSKFSYGARMPITPLSMPFLESKVFGIKTYWDIIQFPYFRLPGTTEVKKGDIVVFNKPDEADLANSTPVDQRTNLIKRCQATPGDILTIVNAQVYINGKAAKNAEKAQTSYTVVTDGRDINPQSLQDLNIEVRQPLSANTYEMIIPTENLSTLKSFSNIKSVSPFIQPAGQYDPEVFPHNPRFKWNQDNFGPLVLPKKGWTVKLNDSTLTLYRRAIEVYEHNKVETEGNNILINGKKADSYTFKMNYYWMMGDNRHNSLDCRFWGYVPEDHIVGKAIITVMSIDSTQDLFHKIRWGRIFKPIN
;
A
#
# COMPACT_ATOMS: atom_id res chain seq x y z
N MET A 1 45.66 5.37 51.68
CA MET A 1 44.26 5.77 51.80
C MET A 1 43.38 4.65 51.19
N LYS A 2 42.78 3.78 52.04
CA LYS A 2 41.99 2.62 51.57
C LYS A 2 40.51 3.04 51.54
N TRP A 3 39.90 3.05 50.35
CA TRP A 3 38.51 3.38 50.16
C TRP A 3 37.71 2.08 50.38
N ASN A 4 36.99 1.95 51.52
CA ASN A 4 36.03 0.85 51.76
C ASN A 4 34.67 1.25 51.16
N PHE A 5 34.32 0.71 49.99
CA PHE A 5 32.97 0.73 49.50
C PHE A 5 32.13 -0.35 50.20
N ALA A 6 31.51 -0.03 51.31
CA ALA A 6 30.50 -0.89 51.94
C ALA A 6 29.20 -0.84 51.16
N PHE A 7 28.91 -1.83 50.32
CA PHE A 7 27.57 -2.01 49.74
C PHE A 7 26.56 -2.30 50.87
N ARG A 8 25.78 -1.29 51.23
CA ARG A 8 24.68 -1.42 52.16
C ARG A 8 23.64 -2.37 51.59
N LYS A 9 23.59 -3.63 52.04
CA LYS A 9 22.51 -4.59 51.70
C LYS A 9 21.18 -3.96 52.11
N LYS A 10 20.36 -3.58 51.07
CA LYS A 10 18.97 -3.23 51.29
C LYS A 10 18.25 -4.44 51.86
N THR A 11 17.86 -4.41 53.08
CA THR A 11 16.92 -5.39 53.67
C THR A 11 15.59 -5.25 52.94
N THR A 12 15.33 -6.12 51.99
CA THR A 12 14.02 -6.21 51.33
C THR A 12 13.06 -6.90 52.29
N ASN A 13 12.20 -6.13 52.94
CA ASN A 13 11.04 -6.72 53.62
C ASN A 13 10.27 -7.57 52.59
N PRO A 14 9.89 -8.83 52.93
CA PRO A 14 9.14 -9.67 52.00
C PRO A 14 7.84 -8.99 51.67
N LYS A 15 7.67 -8.64 50.36
CA LYS A 15 6.41 -8.04 49.87
C LYS A 15 5.26 -9.01 50.20
N PRO A 16 4.12 -8.51 50.70
CA PRO A 16 2.96 -9.38 50.99
C PRO A 16 2.60 -10.17 49.72
N LYS A 17 2.34 -11.46 49.84
CA LYS A 17 1.92 -12.31 48.73
C LYS A 17 0.62 -11.75 48.13
N LYS A 18 0.64 -11.43 46.85
CA LYS A 18 -0.54 -10.97 46.11
C LYS A 18 -1.57 -12.12 46.06
N SER A 19 -2.85 -11.81 46.02
CA SER A 19 -3.88 -12.82 45.74
C SER A 19 -3.69 -13.35 44.30
N LYS A 20 -4.05 -14.60 44.02
CA LYS A 20 -3.98 -15.22 42.68
C LYS A 20 -4.71 -14.39 41.64
N VAL A 21 -5.88 -13.83 41.97
CA VAL A 21 -6.67 -12.94 41.08
C VAL A 21 -5.85 -11.72 40.70
N ARG A 22 -5.18 -11.07 41.66
CA ARG A 22 -4.35 -9.89 41.39
C ARG A 22 -3.14 -10.23 40.53
N GLU A 23 -2.52 -11.40 40.74
CA GLU A 23 -1.41 -11.85 39.86
C GLU A 23 -1.86 -12.06 38.42
N TRP A 24 -3.05 -12.66 38.20
CA TRP A 24 -3.65 -12.82 36.88
C TRP A 24 -3.98 -11.47 36.22
N VAL A 25 -4.55 -10.54 36.96
CA VAL A 25 -4.86 -9.20 36.45
C VAL A 25 -3.58 -8.44 36.09
N ASP A 26 -2.57 -8.47 36.96
CA ASP A 26 -1.28 -7.82 36.71
C ASP A 26 -0.60 -8.42 35.44
N ALA A 27 -0.64 -9.75 35.27
CA ALA A 27 -0.11 -10.43 34.09
C ALA A 27 -0.87 -10.07 32.81
N LEU A 28 -2.21 -10.00 32.88
CA LEU A 28 -3.04 -9.60 31.73
C LEU A 28 -2.77 -8.16 31.31
N VAL A 29 -2.73 -7.24 32.27
CA VAL A 29 -2.42 -5.82 32.02
C VAL A 29 -1.03 -5.70 31.40
N PHE A 30 -0.03 -6.37 31.95
CA PHE A 30 1.32 -6.39 31.39
C PHE A 30 1.33 -6.92 29.94
N ALA A 31 0.63 -8.04 29.68
CA ALA A 31 0.57 -8.65 28.36
C ALA A 31 -0.10 -7.70 27.34
N VAL A 32 -1.21 -7.04 27.71
CA VAL A 32 -1.90 -6.09 26.83
C VAL A 32 -1.01 -4.86 26.54
N VAL A 33 -0.37 -4.30 27.57
CA VAL A 33 0.54 -3.14 27.39
C VAL A 33 1.73 -3.52 26.51
N ALA A 34 2.40 -4.65 26.81
CA ALA A 34 3.53 -5.12 26.02
C ALA A 34 3.14 -5.39 24.56
N ALA A 35 2.02 -6.09 24.33
CA ALA A 35 1.52 -6.35 22.99
C ALA A 35 1.16 -5.05 22.23
N THR A 36 0.58 -4.06 22.93
CA THR A 36 0.26 -2.75 22.35
C THR A 36 1.53 -2.00 21.93
N ILE A 37 2.57 -2.01 22.76
CA ILE A 37 3.88 -1.40 22.44
C ILE A 37 4.53 -2.10 21.24
N ILE A 38 4.58 -3.44 21.26
CA ILE A 38 5.15 -4.23 20.15
C ILE A 38 4.40 -3.94 18.86
N ARG A 39 3.06 -4.00 18.89
CA ARG A 39 2.22 -3.71 17.71
C ARG A 39 2.35 -2.26 17.25
N GLY A 40 2.45 -1.31 18.17
CA GLY A 40 2.58 0.13 17.87
C GLY A 40 3.91 0.47 17.22
N LEU A 41 5.01 -0.04 17.77
CA LEU A 41 6.36 0.42 17.43
C LEU A 41 7.19 -0.56 16.58
N LEU A 42 6.95 -1.87 16.70
CA LEU A 42 7.84 -2.86 16.08
C LEU A 42 7.18 -3.58 14.91
N PHE A 43 6.17 -4.39 15.17
CA PHE A 43 5.56 -5.26 14.17
C PHE A 43 4.04 -5.26 14.28
N SER A 44 3.37 -5.36 13.14
CA SER A 44 1.94 -5.62 13.07
C SER A 44 1.66 -6.74 12.08
N ALA A 45 0.65 -7.56 12.39
CA ALA A 45 0.13 -8.56 11.46
C ALA A 45 -1.02 -7.96 10.65
N TYR A 46 -1.04 -8.22 9.34
CA TYR A 46 -2.11 -7.83 8.43
C TYR A 46 -2.52 -9.02 7.57
N ALA A 47 -3.83 -9.19 7.39
CA ALA A 47 -4.37 -10.14 6.43
C ALA A 47 -4.54 -9.48 5.06
N ILE A 48 -4.31 -10.22 3.99
CA ILE A 48 -4.55 -9.78 2.61
C ILE A 48 -5.98 -10.18 2.19
N PRO A 49 -6.89 -9.19 2.02
CA PRO A 49 -8.28 -9.47 1.70
C PRO A 49 -8.57 -9.50 0.20
N SER A 50 -7.64 -9.07 -0.67
CA SER A 50 -7.88 -8.86 -2.10
C SER A 50 -6.73 -9.34 -2.98
N GLY A 51 -7.05 -9.65 -4.25
CA GLY A 51 -6.10 -10.15 -5.24
C GLY A 51 -5.20 -9.08 -5.89
N SER A 52 -5.15 -7.83 -5.39
CA SER A 52 -4.37 -6.76 -6.04
C SER A 52 -2.86 -6.95 -6.03
N MET A 53 -2.35 -7.83 -5.17
CA MET A 53 -0.95 -8.28 -5.08
C MET A 53 -0.78 -9.74 -5.51
N GLU A 54 -1.84 -10.33 -6.12
CA GLU A 54 -1.88 -11.73 -6.55
C GLU A 54 -0.65 -12.08 -7.39
N GLY A 55 -0.18 -13.32 -7.22
CA GLY A 55 1.09 -13.79 -7.74
C GLY A 55 2.22 -13.62 -6.73
N THR A 56 2.40 -12.46 -6.12
CA THR A 56 3.40 -12.24 -5.07
C THR A 56 2.83 -12.55 -3.69
N GLU A 57 1.74 -11.89 -3.33
CA GLU A 57 0.99 -12.13 -2.09
C GLU A 57 -0.45 -12.52 -2.45
N LEU A 58 -0.93 -13.61 -1.85
CA LEU A 58 -2.23 -14.18 -2.16
C LEU A 58 -3.30 -13.72 -1.18
N THR A 59 -4.53 -13.64 -1.66
CA THR A 59 -5.69 -13.48 -0.77
C THR A 59 -5.69 -14.59 0.28
N GLY A 60 -5.81 -14.20 1.57
CA GLY A 60 -5.71 -15.10 2.71
C GLY A 60 -4.30 -15.26 3.30
N ASP A 61 -3.30 -14.55 2.76
CA ASP A 61 -1.99 -14.43 3.42
C ASP A 61 -2.07 -13.52 4.64
N TYR A 62 -1.38 -13.90 5.70
CA TYR A 62 -1.16 -13.09 6.89
C TYR A 62 0.30 -12.69 6.94
N LEU A 63 0.56 -11.39 6.93
CA LEU A 63 1.89 -10.82 6.80
C LEU A 63 2.34 -10.18 8.11
N PHE A 64 3.61 -10.35 8.47
CA PHE A 64 4.27 -9.47 9.40
C PHE A 64 4.84 -8.25 8.69
N VAL A 65 4.50 -7.09 9.24
CA VAL A 65 4.93 -5.78 8.75
C VAL A 65 5.82 -5.14 9.80
N SER A 66 7.06 -4.87 9.41
CA SER A 66 8.05 -4.18 10.23
C SER A 66 7.82 -2.67 10.17
N LYS A 67 7.47 -2.08 11.30
CA LYS A 67 7.35 -0.62 11.43
C LYS A 67 8.70 0.03 11.67
N PHE A 68 9.58 -0.64 12.39
CA PHE A 68 10.90 -0.08 12.71
C PHE A 68 11.82 0.01 11.48
N SER A 69 11.57 -0.77 10.41
CA SER A 69 12.35 -0.68 9.18
C SER A 69 12.39 0.75 8.65
N TYR A 70 11.23 1.39 8.54
CA TYR A 70 11.11 2.78 8.09
C TYR A 70 11.03 3.78 9.25
N GLY A 71 11.15 3.31 10.49
CA GLY A 71 10.88 4.04 11.71
C GLY A 71 9.40 4.02 12.08
N ALA A 72 9.09 3.70 13.34
CA ALA A 72 7.72 3.65 13.80
C ALA A 72 7.07 5.03 13.73
N ARG A 73 5.91 5.11 13.06
CA ARG A 73 5.05 6.29 13.11
C ARG A 73 4.37 6.34 14.48
N MET A 74 4.54 7.43 15.21
CA MET A 74 3.80 7.64 16.45
C MET A 74 2.31 7.77 16.18
N PRO A 75 1.44 7.30 17.09
CA PRO A 75 -0.01 7.43 16.92
C PRO A 75 -0.42 8.89 16.73
N ILE A 76 -1.14 9.18 15.65
CA ILE A 76 -1.77 10.48 15.42
C ILE A 76 -3.02 10.56 16.31
N THR A 77 -3.77 9.46 16.42
CA THR A 77 -4.97 9.33 17.25
C THR A 77 -4.69 8.40 18.44
N PRO A 78 -4.15 8.94 19.56
CA PRO A 78 -3.71 8.12 20.70
C PRO A 78 -4.87 7.43 21.43
N LEU A 79 -6.08 8.00 21.34
CA LEU A 79 -7.28 7.43 21.94
C LEU A 79 -7.98 6.46 20.97
N SER A 80 -7.30 5.38 20.59
CA SER A 80 -7.86 4.30 19.78
C SER A 80 -7.80 2.97 20.53
N MET A 81 -8.81 2.13 20.35
CA MET A 81 -8.85 0.81 20.97
C MET A 81 -7.78 -0.08 20.34
N PRO A 82 -6.87 -0.66 21.14
CA PRO A 82 -5.85 -1.54 20.63
C PRO A 82 -6.49 -2.80 20.02
N PHE A 83 -5.87 -3.34 18.96
CA PHE A 83 -6.27 -4.58 18.28
C PHE A 83 -7.58 -4.55 17.48
N LEU A 84 -8.34 -3.46 17.52
CA LEU A 84 -9.55 -3.31 16.71
C LEU A 84 -9.26 -2.49 15.43
N GLU A 85 -10.06 -2.73 14.41
CA GLU A 85 -10.14 -1.84 13.25
C GLU A 85 -10.78 -0.51 13.65
N SER A 86 -10.59 0.53 12.84
CA SER A 86 -11.12 1.89 13.10
C SER A 86 -12.65 1.93 13.20
N LYS A 87 -13.33 0.92 12.64
CA LYS A 87 -14.78 0.71 12.76
C LYS A 87 -15.08 -0.76 12.93
N VAL A 88 -15.92 -1.09 13.92
CA VAL A 88 -16.44 -2.44 14.16
C VAL A 88 -17.96 -2.33 14.20
N PHE A 89 -18.66 -3.07 13.35
CA PHE A 89 -20.13 -2.99 13.17
C PHE A 89 -20.63 -1.54 12.92
N GLY A 90 -19.83 -0.73 12.19
CA GLY A 90 -20.16 0.67 11.90
C GLY A 90 -19.87 1.66 13.03
N ILE A 91 -19.44 1.19 14.20
CA ILE A 91 -19.12 2.03 15.36
C ILE A 91 -17.62 2.37 15.33
N LYS A 92 -17.28 3.67 15.50
CA LYS A 92 -15.88 4.12 15.64
C LYS A 92 -15.25 3.50 16.90
N THR A 93 -14.04 2.97 16.78
CA THR A 93 -13.23 2.39 17.87
C THR A 93 -12.17 3.36 18.36
N TYR A 94 -12.24 4.61 17.96
CA TYR A 94 -11.32 5.68 18.33
C TYR A 94 -12.07 6.97 18.62
N TRP A 95 -11.40 7.84 19.39
CA TRP A 95 -11.85 9.21 19.65
C TRP A 95 -10.84 10.18 19.04
N ASP A 96 -11.31 11.05 18.15
CA ASP A 96 -10.52 12.02 17.39
C ASP A 96 -10.44 13.40 18.07
N ILE A 97 -10.81 13.47 19.34
CA ILE A 97 -10.76 14.71 20.17
C ILE A 97 -9.30 15.18 20.34
N ILE A 98 -8.35 14.24 20.44
CA ILE A 98 -6.92 14.52 20.57
C ILE A 98 -6.22 13.91 19.37
N GLN A 99 -5.57 14.76 18.56
CA GLN A 99 -4.72 14.35 17.47
C GLN A 99 -3.34 14.97 17.63
N PHE A 100 -2.30 14.15 17.53
CA PHE A 100 -0.91 14.62 17.53
C PHE A 100 -0.43 14.92 16.12
N PRO A 101 0.51 15.86 15.95
CA PRO A 101 1.17 16.07 14.67
C PRO A 101 1.92 14.80 14.24
N TYR A 102 2.05 14.63 12.93
CA TYR A 102 2.87 13.53 12.38
C TYR A 102 4.30 13.57 12.93
N PHE A 103 4.71 12.46 13.51
CA PHE A 103 6.07 12.23 13.95
C PHE A 103 6.46 10.76 13.71
N ARG A 104 7.65 10.56 13.20
CA ARG A 104 8.22 9.23 12.94
C ARG A 104 9.57 9.08 13.60
N LEU A 105 9.78 7.98 14.30
CA LEU A 105 11.08 7.62 14.87
C LEU A 105 12.09 7.31 13.74
N PRO A 106 13.39 7.44 13.98
CA PRO A 106 14.39 7.01 13.00
C PRO A 106 14.22 5.54 12.62
N GLY A 107 14.27 5.24 11.32
CA GLY A 107 14.22 3.88 10.79
C GLY A 107 15.63 3.31 10.54
N THR A 108 15.69 2.01 10.28
CA THR A 108 16.94 1.32 9.88
C THR A 108 17.18 1.41 8.39
N THR A 109 16.15 1.72 7.60
CA THR A 109 16.23 1.90 6.14
C THR A 109 15.15 2.88 5.68
N GLU A 110 15.30 3.39 4.47
CA GLU A 110 14.25 4.15 3.77
C GLU A 110 13.39 3.24 2.90
N VAL A 111 12.23 3.73 2.48
CA VAL A 111 11.40 3.04 1.49
C VAL A 111 12.13 3.01 0.15
N LYS A 112 12.31 1.81 -0.42
CA LYS A 112 13.02 1.59 -1.68
C LYS A 112 12.08 1.09 -2.77
N LYS A 113 12.46 1.31 -4.01
CA LYS A 113 11.80 0.69 -5.17
C LYS A 113 11.86 -0.83 -5.05
N GLY A 114 10.72 -1.48 -5.27
CA GLY A 114 10.54 -2.92 -5.09
C GLY A 114 10.02 -3.34 -3.72
N ASP A 115 10.15 -2.52 -2.66
CA ASP A 115 9.61 -2.84 -1.35
C ASP A 115 8.09 -3.03 -1.39
N ILE A 116 7.59 -4.05 -0.70
CA ILE A 116 6.15 -4.22 -0.45
C ILE A 116 5.82 -3.45 0.83
N VAL A 117 4.97 -2.44 0.68
CA VAL A 117 4.71 -1.42 1.70
C VAL A 117 3.25 -1.46 2.13
N VAL A 118 3.02 -1.46 3.44
CA VAL A 118 1.70 -1.20 4.02
C VAL A 118 1.58 0.28 4.33
N PHE A 119 0.48 0.88 3.93
CA PHE A 119 0.18 2.29 4.12
C PHE A 119 -1.32 2.54 4.27
N ASN A 120 -1.69 3.67 4.86
CA ASN A 120 -3.08 4.08 4.97
C ASN A 120 -3.58 4.68 3.66
N LYS A 121 -4.82 4.38 3.28
CA LYS A 121 -5.43 4.78 2.00
C LYS A 121 -5.53 6.30 1.88
N PRO A 122 -4.94 6.92 0.84
CA PRO A 122 -4.86 8.38 0.74
C PRO A 122 -6.17 9.06 0.37
N ASP A 123 -7.01 8.43 -0.47
CA ASP A 123 -8.26 9.01 -1.00
C ASP A 123 -9.41 9.04 0.04
N GLU A 124 -9.29 8.32 1.16
CA GLU A 124 -10.25 8.46 2.28
C GLU A 124 -10.26 9.85 2.94
N ALA A 125 -9.29 10.70 2.59
CA ALA A 125 -9.30 12.11 2.99
C ALA A 125 -10.48 12.91 2.43
N ASP A 126 -11.07 12.45 1.33
CA ASP A 126 -12.15 13.17 0.61
C ASP A 126 -13.54 12.86 1.19
N LEU A 127 -13.64 11.90 2.08
CA LEU A 127 -14.90 11.57 2.74
C LEU A 127 -15.32 12.70 3.68
N ALA A 128 -16.61 13.03 3.72
CA ALA A 128 -17.20 14.15 4.47
C ALA A 128 -16.89 14.17 5.98
N ASN A 129 -16.40 13.04 6.51
CA ASN A 129 -15.87 12.91 7.87
C ASN A 129 -14.43 12.43 7.74
N SER A 130 -13.48 13.36 7.52
CA SER A 130 -12.07 13.03 7.32
C SER A 130 -11.53 12.16 8.47
N THR A 131 -11.42 10.86 8.19
CA THR A 131 -10.82 9.91 9.13
C THR A 131 -9.34 10.27 9.32
N PRO A 132 -8.82 10.37 10.56
CA PRO A 132 -7.39 10.58 10.81
C PRO A 132 -6.54 9.57 10.05
N VAL A 133 -5.37 9.97 9.58
CA VAL A 133 -4.53 9.14 8.70
C VAL A 133 -4.29 7.74 9.26
N ASP A 134 -3.98 7.64 10.55
CA ASP A 134 -3.68 6.36 11.21
C ASP A 134 -4.91 5.47 11.47
N GLN A 135 -6.11 5.98 11.20
CA GLN A 135 -7.38 5.27 11.33
C GLN A 135 -8.01 4.90 9.97
N ARG A 136 -7.35 5.25 8.85
CA ARG A 136 -7.81 4.89 7.49
C ARG A 136 -7.47 3.45 7.16
N THR A 137 -8.19 2.91 6.18
CA THR A 137 -7.97 1.54 5.66
C THR A 137 -6.50 1.32 5.32
N ASN A 138 -5.97 0.17 5.75
CA ASN A 138 -4.62 -0.23 5.40
C ASN A 138 -4.61 -0.90 4.03
N LEU A 139 -3.73 -0.46 3.15
CA LEU A 139 -3.46 -1.05 1.85
C LEU A 139 -2.04 -1.60 1.80
N ILE A 140 -1.85 -2.58 0.93
CA ILE A 140 -0.53 -3.14 0.63
C ILE A 140 -0.29 -3.05 -0.87
N LYS A 141 0.86 -2.49 -1.27
CA LYS A 141 1.28 -2.35 -2.65
C LYS A 141 2.81 -2.38 -2.74
N ARG A 142 3.32 -2.53 -3.97
CA ARG A 142 4.76 -2.42 -4.24
C ARG A 142 5.13 -0.98 -4.57
N CYS A 143 6.20 -0.49 -3.93
CA CYS A 143 6.78 0.81 -4.25
C CYS A 143 7.46 0.75 -5.63
N GLN A 144 6.93 1.51 -6.59
CA GLN A 144 7.49 1.61 -7.93
C GLN A 144 8.42 2.79 -8.08
N ALA A 145 8.09 3.92 -7.45
CA ALA A 145 8.92 5.12 -7.51
C ALA A 145 9.00 5.81 -6.14
N THR A 146 10.13 6.42 -5.88
CA THR A 146 10.51 7.10 -4.63
C THR A 146 10.60 8.61 -4.84
N PRO A 147 10.66 9.42 -3.76
CA PRO A 147 10.68 10.88 -3.86
C PRO A 147 11.77 11.40 -4.79
N GLY A 148 11.39 12.25 -5.75
CA GLY A 148 12.28 12.84 -6.76
C GLY A 148 12.43 12.02 -8.04
N ASP A 149 11.87 10.81 -8.12
CA ASP A 149 11.86 10.03 -9.36
C ASP A 149 10.88 10.63 -10.39
N ILE A 150 11.16 10.38 -11.67
CA ILE A 150 10.26 10.64 -12.79
C ILE A 150 9.66 9.30 -13.22
N LEU A 151 8.34 9.18 -13.08
CA LEU A 151 7.59 7.98 -13.45
C LEU A 151 6.94 8.17 -14.82
N THR A 152 7.02 7.15 -15.66
CA THR A 152 6.28 7.02 -16.93
C THR A 152 5.80 5.59 -17.08
N ILE A 153 4.61 5.39 -17.64
CA ILE A 153 4.12 4.06 -18.03
C ILE A 153 3.87 4.11 -19.53
N VAL A 154 4.43 3.14 -20.25
CA VAL A 154 4.25 2.99 -21.69
C VAL A 154 3.86 1.54 -21.96
N ASN A 155 2.66 1.34 -22.52
CA ASN A 155 2.11 0.02 -22.80
C ASN A 155 2.21 -0.93 -21.59
N ALA A 156 1.74 -0.46 -20.42
CA ALA A 156 1.77 -1.14 -19.13
C ALA A 156 3.16 -1.37 -18.51
N GLN A 157 4.26 -1.04 -19.22
CA GLN A 157 5.63 -1.10 -18.67
C GLN A 157 5.95 0.20 -17.94
N VAL A 158 6.35 0.06 -16.67
CA VAL A 158 6.80 1.20 -15.84
C VAL A 158 8.24 1.56 -16.17
N TYR A 159 8.49 2.85 -16.31
CA TYR A 159 9.82 3.43 -16.47
C TYR A 159 10.09 4.43 -15.33
N ILE A 160 11.26 4.34 -14.75
CA ILE A 160 11.71 5.26 -13.70
C ILE A 160 12.98 5.94 -14.18
N ASN A 161 12.95 7.28 -14.24
CA ASN A 161 14.05 8.09 -14.76
C ASN A 161 14.51 7.62 -16.16
N GLY A 162 13.55 7.26 -17.02
CA GLY A 162 13.79 6.77 -18.39
C GLY A 162 14.27 5.32 -18.49
N LYS A 163 14.45 4.59 -17.38
CA LYS A 163 14.84 3.18 -17.38
C LYS A 163 13.65 2.28 -17.04
N ALA A 164 13.48 1.19 -17.80
CA ALA A 164 12.44 0.19 -17.51
C ALA A 164 12.61 -0.38 -16.09
N ALA A 165 11.56 -0.27 -15.29
CA ALA A 165 11.52 -0.90 -13.96
C ALA A 165 11.38 -2.41 -14.10
N LYS A 166 12.05 -3.16 -13.23
CA LYS A 166 11.88 -4.62 -13.17
C LYS A 166 10.50 -4.91 -12.57
N ASN A 167 9.67 -5.63 -13.30
CA ASN A 167 8.42 -6.16 -12.76
C ASN A 167 8.70 -7.24 -11.71
N ALA A 168 7.78 -7.43 -10.77
CA ALA A 168 7.84 -8.58 -9.87
C ALA A 168 7.80 -9.87 -10.71
N GLU A 169 8.50 -10.90 -10.27
CA GLU A 169 8.64 -12.16 -11.01
C GLU A 169 7.28 -12.81 -11.32
N LYS A 170 6.37 -12.71 -10.37
CA LYS A 170 5.01 -13.25 -10.45
C LYS A 170 3.94 -12.18 -10.72
N ALA A 171 4.35 -11.02 -11.26
CA ALA A 171 3.38 -9.98 -11.63
C ALA A 171 2.40 -10.51 -12.67
N GLN A 172 1.16 -10.05 -12.55
CA GLN A 172 0.05 -10.43 -13.42
C GLN A 172 -0.48 -9.21 -14.17
N THR A 173 -0.95 -9.44 -15.38
CA THR A 173 -1.59 -8.40 -16.20
C THR A 173 -2.65 -9.03 -17.09
N SER A 174 -3.53 -8.20 -17.68
CA SER A 174 -4.57 -8.64 -18.60
C SER A 174 -4.01 -8.92 -19.99
N TYR A 175 -4.54 -9.96 -20.62
CA TYR A 175 -4.29 -10.36 -22.00
C TYR A 175 -5.59 -10.58 -22.74
N THR A 176 -5.60 -10.27 -24.03
CA THR A 176 -6.61 -10.74 -24.97
C THR A 176 -6.21 -12.13 -25.46
N VAL A 177 -7.04 -13.11 -25.20
CA VAL A 177 -6.84 -14.51 -25.60
C VAL A 177 -7.88 -14.87 -26.64
N VAL A 178 -7.44 -15.30 -27.83
CA VAL A 178 -8.31 -15.74 -28.92
C VAL A 178 -8.22 -17.25 -29.04
N THR A 179 -9.36 -17.96 -29.00
CA THR A 179 -9.44 -19.40 -29.19
C THR A 179 -9.89 -19.75 -30.62
N ASP A 180 -9.84 -21.02 -30.98
CA ASP A 180 -10.33 -21.54 -32.25
C ASP A 180 -11.84 -21.87 -32.23
N GLY A 181 -12.53 -21.51 -31.11
CA GLY A 181 -13.95 -21.79 -30.88
C GLY A 181 -14.18 -22.95 -29.91
N ARG A 182 -13.11 -23.66 -29.51
CA ARG A 182 -13.18 -24.66 -28.44
C ARG A 182 -12.89 -23.97 -27.10
N ASP A 183 -13.58 -24.40 -26.07
CA ASP A 183 -13.38 -23.91 -24.71
C ASP A 183 -12.01 -24.35 -24.17
N ILE A 184 -11.45 -23.55 -23.28
CA ILE A 184 -10.27 -23.92 -22.50
C ILE A 184 -10.76 -24.72 -21.29
N ASN A 185 -10.12 -25.84 -20.98
CA ASN A 185 -10.45 -26.63 -19.80
C ASN A 185 -10.33 -25.76 -18.53
N PRO A 186 -11.43 -25.62 -17.75
CA PRO A 186 -11.42 -24.81 -16.54
C PRO A 186 -10.37 -25.24 -15.51
N GLN A 187 -10.12 -26.55 -15.38
CA GLN A 187 -9.10 -27.08 -14.48
C GLN A 187 -7.70 -26.60 -14.90
N SER A 188 -7.39 -26.58 -16.20
CA SER A 188 -6.10 -26.07 -16.69
C SER A 188 -5.93 -24.59 -16.40
N LEU A 189 -6.99 -23.79 -16.49
CA LEU A 189 -6.95 -22.36 -16.09
C LEU A 189 -6.68 -22.19 -14.60
N GLN A 190 -7.33 -23.01 -13.78
CA GLN A 190 -7.14 -23.01 -12.33
C GLN A 190 -5.72 -23.42 -11.94
N ASP A 191 -5.19 -24.49 -12.56
CA ASP A 191 -3.82 -25.00 -12.32
C ASP A 191 -2.75 -23.95 -12.70
N LEU A 192 -3.04 -23.12 -13.70
CA LEU A 192 -2.18 -22.03 -14.16
C LEU A 192 -2.46 -20.70 -13.46
N ASN A 193 -3.37 -20.65 -12.46
CA ASN A 193 -3.81 -19.42 -11.82
C ASN A 193 -4.25 -18.33 -12.82
N ILE A 194 -4.95 -18.71 -13.89
CA ILE A 194 -5.47 -17.81 -14.91
C ILE A 194 -6.91 -17.46 -14.58
N GLU A 195 -7.20 -16.17 -14.42
CA GLU A 195 -8.54 -15.64 -14.18
C GLU A 195 -9.16 -15.17 -15.50
N VAL A 196 -10.34 -15.69 -15.87
CA VAL A 196 -11.14 -15.17 -16.97
C VAL A 196 -11.96 -13.98 -16.44
N ARG A 197 -11.63 -12.78 -16.93
CA ARG A 197 -12.32 -11.53 -16.50
C ARG A 197 -13.67 -11.38 -17.18
N GLN A 198 -13.67 -11.43 -18.51
CA GLN A 198 -14.88 -11.27 -19.32
C GLN A 198 -14.69 -11.81 -20.73
N PRO A 199 -15.76 -12.27 -21.38
CA PRO A 199 -15.74 -12.49 -22.82
C PRO A 199 -15.78 -11.15 -23.55
N LEU A 200 -14.91 -10.97 -24.54
CA LEU A 200 -14.89 -9.80 -25.44
C LEU A 200 -15.66 -10.10 -26.73
N SER A 201 -15.70 -11.36 -27.16
CA SER A 201 -16.51 -11.88 -28.25
C SER A 201 -16.67 -13.39 -28.11
N ALA A 202 -17.34 -14.06 -29.06
CA ALA A 202 -17.60 -15.51 -29.01
C ALA A 202 -16.34 -16.36 -28.75
N ASN A 203 -15.18 -15.97 -29.27
CA ASN A 203 -13.94 -16.74 -29.15
C ASN A 203 -12.79 -15.90 -28.59
N THR A 204 -13.09 -14.78 -27.94
CA THR A 204 -12.08 -13.85 -27.46
C THR A 204 -12.39 -13.47 -26.01
N TYR A 205 -11.40 -13.60 -25.17
CA TYR A 205 -11.53 -13.38 -23.72
C TYR A 205 -10.47 -12.40 -23.24
N GLU A 206 -10.84 -11.58 -22.25
CA GLU A 206 -9.88 -10.90 -21.38
C GLU A 206 -9.54 -11.85 -20.23
N MET A 207 -8.25 -12.14 -20.07
CA MET A 207 -7.77 -13.01 -19.01
C MET A 207 -6.60 -12.37 -18.28
N ILE A 208 -6.57 -12.48 -16.94
CA ILE A 208 -5.39 -12.18 -16.14
C ILE A 208 -4.50 -13.39 -16.13
N ILE A 209 -3.27 -13.23 -16.58
CA ILE A 209 -2.31 -14.32 -16.76
C ILE A 209 -1.02 -14.00 -16.02
N PRO A 210 -0.57 -14.88 -15.09
CA PRO A 210 0.76 -14.80 -14.53
C PRO A 210 1.82 -14.85 -15.62
N THR A 211 2.83 -13.97 -15.54
CA THR A 211 3.88 -13.90 -16.58
C THR A 211 4.58 -15.24 -16.78
N GLU A 212 4.79 -16.01 -15.72
CA GLU A 212 5.41 -17.34 -15.73
C GLU A 212 4.59 -18.37 -16.53
N ASN A 213 3.26 -18.23 -16.60
CA ASN A 213 2.35 -19.20 -17.24
C ASN A 213 1.95 -18.82 -18.68
N LEU A 214 2.41 -17.67 -19.16
CA LEU A 214 2.06 -17.17 -20.49
C LEU A 214 2.51 -18.10 -21.62
N SER A 215 3.72 -18.68 -21.53
CA SER A 215 4.25 -19.63 -22.52
C SER A 215 3.44 -20.93 -22.54
N THR A 216 3.04 -21.42 -21.37
CA THR A 216 2.24 -22.64 -21.23
C THR A 216 0.86 -22.46 -21.88
N LEU A 217 0.17 -21.34 -21.59
CA LEU A 217 -1.13 -21.06 -22.20
C LEU A 217 -1.01 -20.97 -23.74
N LYS A 218 0.02 -20.30 -24.25
CA LYS A 218 0.27 -20.18 -25.70
C LYS A 218 0.49 -21.52 -26.38
N SER A 219 0.92 -22.55 -25.66
CA SER A 219 1.14 -23.92 -26.24
C SER A 219 -0.13 -24.74 -26.39
N PHE A 220 -1.26 -24.29 -25.85
CA PHE A 220 -2.54 -25.01 -25.95
C PHE A 220 -3.03 -24.99 -27.40
N SER A 221 -3.42 -26.18 -27.94
CA SER A 221 -3.80 -26.35 -29.34
C SER A 221 -5.03 -25.56 -29.78
N ASN A 222 -5.90 -25.15 -28.85
CA ASN A 222 -7.08 -24.36 -29.10
C ASN A 222 -6.85 -22.84 -28.95
N ILE A 223 -5.64 -22.40 -28.59
CA ILE A 223 -5.27 -20.98 -28.51
C ILE A 223 -4.69 -20.51 -29.84
N LYS A 224 -5.32 -19.53 -30.48
CA LYS A 224 -4.87 -18.90 -31.72
C LYS A 224 -3.88 -17.77 -31.48
N SER A 225 -4.17 -16.92 -30.49
CA SER A 225 -3.29 -15.79 -30.15
C SER A 225 -3.48 -15.36 -28.70
N VAL A 226 -2.40 -14.83 -28.11
CA VAL A 226 -2.39 -14.17 -26.80
C VAL A 226 -1.60 -12.88 -26.95
N SER A 227 -2.26 -11.74 -26.78
CA SER A 227 -1.67 -10.40 -26.85
C SER A 227 -2.00 -9.61 -25.58
N PRO A 228 -1.14 -8.68 -25.13
CA PRO A 228 -1.46 -7.83 -23.99
C PRO A 228 -2.76 -7.04 -24.23
N PHE A 229 -3.62 -6.99 -23.21
CA PHE A 229 -4.80 -6.14 -23.20
C PHE A 229 -4.40 -4.76 -22.63
N ILE A 230 -4.17 -3.81 -23.54
CA ILE A 230 -3.61 -2.49 -23.21
C ILE A 230 -4.50 -1.39 -23.79
N GLN A 231 -4.81 -0.41 -22.95
CA GLN A 231 -5.48 0.81 -23.41
C GLN A 231 -4.55 1.62 -24.32
N PRO A 232 -5.05 2.10 -25.49
CA PRO A 232 -4.23 2.87 -26.43
C PRO A 232 -3.65 4.16 -25.83
N ALA A 233 -2.42 4.50 -26.22
CA ALA A 233 -1.82 5.76 -25.84
C ALA A 233 -2.62 6.95 -26.38
N GLY A 234 -2.68 8.06 -25.61
CA GLY A 234 -3.42 9.27 -25.98
C GLY A 234 -4.93 9.19 -25.69
N GLN A 235 -5.43 8.08 -25.18
CA GLN A 235 -6.80 7.93 -24.70
C GLN A 235 -6.87 8.37 -23.23
N TYR A 236 -7.72 9.38 -22.97
CA TYR A 236 -7.99 9.86 -21.61
C TYR A 236 -8.92 8.88 -20.87
N ASP A 237 -8.56 8.54 -19.64
CA ASP A 237 -9.40 7.79 -18.73
C ASP A 237 -9.76 8.69 -17.53
N PRO A 238 -11.05 9.03 -17.31
CA PRO A 238 -11.47 9.92 -16.23
C PRO A 238 -11.22 9.38 -14.83
N GLU A 239 -11.06 8.05 -14.66
CA GLU A 239 -10.78 7.44 -13.37
C GLU A 239 -9.30 7.46 -13.01
N VAL A 240 -8.43 7.75 -13.99
CA VAL A 240 -6.98 7.80 -13.80
C VAL A 240 -6.54 9.21 -13.40
N PHE A 241 -5.66 9.26 -12.38
CA PHE A 241 -5.03 10.51 -11.92
C PHE A 241 -4.34 11.24 -13.10
N PRO A 242 -4.44 12.57 -13.22
CA PRO A 242 -5.02 13.52 -12.28
C PRO A 242 -6.51 13.85 -12.53
N HIS A 243 -7.28 12.97 -13.17
CA HIS A 243 -8.72 13.13 -13.47
C HIS A 243 -9.02 14.37 -14.34
N ASN A 244 -8.10 14.73 -15.23
CA ASN A 244 -8.19 15.93 -16.05
C ASN A 244 -7.90 15.62 -17.53
N PRO A 245 -8.81 15.95 -18.47
CA PRO A 245 -8.69 15.58 -19.89
C PRO A 245 -7.52 16.28 -20.62
N ARG A 246 -6.86 17.24 -19.98
CA ARG A 246 -5.60 17.83 -20.50
C ARG A 246 -4.49 16.77 -20.57
N PHE A 247 -4.50 15.82 -19.62
CA PHE A 247 -3.57 14.69 -19.57
C PHE A 247 -4.25 13.50 -20.24
N LYS A 248 -3.76 13.12 -21.42
CA LYS A 248 -4.28 11.97 -22.15
C LYS A 248 -3.72 10.67 -21.60
N TRP A 249 -3.89 10.48 -20.28
CA TRP A 249 -3.38 9.35 -19.54
C TRP A 249 -4.46 8.31 -19.26
N ASN A 250 -4.03 7.07 -19.20
CA ASN A 250 -4.80 5.91 -18.77
C ASN A 250 -3.90 4.98 -17.94
N GLN A 251 -4.44 3.87 -17.44
CA GLN A 251 -3.69 2.98 -16.56
C GLN A 251 -2.43 2.36 -17.20
N ASP A 252 -2.36 2.27 -18.55
CA ASP A 252 -1.29 1.63 -19.31
C ASP A 252 -0.36 2.61 -20.00
N ASN A 253 -0.79 3.87 -20.16
CA ASN A 253 -0.01 4.93 -20.77
C ASN A 253 -0.15 6.21 -19.94
N PHE A 254 0.87 6.50 -19.14
CA PHE A 254 0.81 7.48 -18.06
C PHE A 254 2.12 8.27 -17.93
N GLY A 255 2.04 9.54 -17.57
CA GLY A 255 3.20 10.38 -17.29
C GLY A 255 3.75 11.12 -18.53
N PRO A 256 4.95 11.74 -18.42
CA PRO A 256 5.85 11.71 -17.26
C PRO A 256 5.32 12.46 -16.03
N LEU A 257 5.55 11.92 -14.84
CA LEU A 257 5.16 12.50 -13.56
C LEU A 257 6.37 12.55 -12.61
N VAL A 258 6.71 13.72 -12.10
CA VAL A 258 7.75 13.88 -11.08
C VAL A 258 7.14 13.63 -9.69
N LEU A 259 7.73 12.74 -8.90
CA LEU A 259 7.30 12.52 -7.52
C LEU A 259 7.86 13.60 -6.60
N PRO A 260 6.99 14.33 -5.88
CA PRO A 260 7.49 15.35 -4.96
C PRO A 260 8.38 14.76 -3.88
N LYS A 261 9.42 15.49 -3.52
CA LYS A 261 10.27 15.20 -2.35
C LYS A 261 10.35 16.41 -1.43
N LYS A 262 10.55 16.15 -0.17
CA LYS A 262 10.76 17.21 0.82
C LYS A 262 11.84 18.18 0.38
N GLY A 263 11.52 19.48 0.42
CA GLY A 263 12.40 20.56 -0.02
C GLY A 263 12.44 20.82 -1.53
N TRP A 264 11.74 20.00 -2.34
CA TRP A 264 11.64 20.28 -3.78
C TRP A 264 10.62 21.39 -4.04
N THR A 265 11.02 22.35 -4.88
CA THR A 265 10.18 23.48 -5.29
C THR A 265 9.70 23.29 -6.72
N VAL A 266 8.38 23.35 -6.92
CA VAL A 266 7.74 23.33 -8.24
C VAL A 266 7.21 24.72 -8.61
N LYS A 267 7.41 25.14 -9.86
CA LYS A 267 6.75 26.33 -10.40
C LYS A 267 5.26 26.03 -10.61
N LEU A 268 4.40 26.91 -10.09
CA LEU A 268 2.95 26.76 -10.21
C LEU A 268 2.43 27.36 -11.52
N ASN A 269 1.64 26.59 -12.22
CA ASN A 269 0.82 26.95 -13.36
C ASN A 269 -0.34 25.96 -13.44
N ASP A 270 -1.27 26.11 -14.38
CA ASP A 270 -2.45 25.24 -14.51
C ASP A 270 -2.09 23.74 -14.59
N SER A 271 -1.04 23.39 -15.32
CA SER A 271 -0.64 21.99 -15.50
C SER A 271 -0.03 21.42 -14.23
N THR A 272 0.92 22.14 -13.61
CA THR A 272 1.57 21.70 -12.37
C THR A 272 0.60 21.75 -11.19
N LEU A 273 -0.30 22.73 -11.15
CA LEU A 273 -1.35 22.80 -10.12
C LEU A 273 -2.30 21.59 -10.25
N THR A 274 -2.70 21.21 -11.45
CA THR A 274 -3.53 20.01 -11.66
C THR A 274 -2.87 18.76 -11.10
N LEU A 275 -1.55 18.58 -11.32
CA LEU A 275 -0.81 17.41 -10.82
C LEU A 275 -0.60 17.44 -9.31
N TYR A 276 -0.37 18.61 -8.72
CA TYR A 276 0.12 18.69 -7.33
C TYR A 276 -0.87 19.33 -6.36
N ARG A 277 -2.02 19.80 -6.82
CA ARG A 277 -3.02 20.48 -5.97
C ARG A 277 -3.39 19.62 -4.76
N ARG A 278 -3.70 18.33 -4.99
CA ARG A 278 -4.07 17.41 -3.92
C ARG A 278 -2.95 17.26 -2.87
N ALA A 279 -1.69 17.18 -3.31
CA ALA A 279 -0.55 17.10 -2.39
C ALA A 279 -0.42 18.38 -1.54
N ILE A 280 -0.61 19.53 -2.16
CA ILE A 280 -0.51 20.84 -1.48
C ILE A 280 -1.69 21.08 -0.55
N GLU A 281 -2.92 20.82 -1.01
CA GLU A 281 -4.15 21.17 -0.32
C GLU A 281 -4.52 20.14 0.73
N VAL A 282 -4.59 18.86 0.34
CA VAL A 282 -5.11 17.79 1.20
C VAL A 282 -4.03 17.24 2.13
N TYR A 283 -2.86 16.92 1.59
CA TYR A 283 -1.81 16.24 2.38
C TYR A 283 -0.93 17.22 3.17
N GLU A 284 -0.68 18.42 2.64
CA GLU A 284 0.09 19.44 3.35
C GLU A 284 -0.77 20.55 3.96
N HIS A 285 -2.10 20.34 3.98
CA HIS A 285 -3.10 21.16 4.70
C HIS A 285 -3.03 22.64 4.36
N ASN A 286 -2.88 22.99 3.07
CA ASN A 286 -2.93 24.36 2.61
C ASN A 286 -4.28 24.65 1.95
N LYS A 287 -4.75 25.91 2.03
CA LYS A 287 -5.86 26.39 1.23
C LYS A 287 -5.34 26.83 -0.15
N VAL A 288 -5.84 26.23 -1.22
CA VAL A 288 -5.44 26.56 -2.59
C VAL A 288 -6.63 27.17 -3.33
N GLU A 289 -6.49 28.41 -3.77
CA GLU A 289 -7.51 29.16 -4.51
C GLU A 289 -6.95 29.66 -5.82
N THR A 290 -7.83 29.90 -6.80
CA THR A 290 -7.44 30.45 -8.09
C THR A 290 -8.30 31.69 -8.37
N GLU A 291 -7.68 32.86 -8.56
CA GLU A 291 -8.33 34.12 -8.89
C GLU A 291 -7.81 34.59 -10.23
N GLY A 292 -8.60 34.40 -11.28
CA GLY A 292 -8.15 34.62 -12.65
C GLY A 292 -6.92 33.79 -12.98
N ASN A 293 -5.81 34.42 -13.32
CA ASN A 293 -4.54 33.74 -13.60
C ASN A 293 -3.62 33.60 -12.37
N ASN A 294 -4.07 34.06 -11.19
CA ASN A 294 -3.26 33.99 -9.98
C ASN A 294 -3.62 32.76 -9.17
N ILE A 295 -2.61 32.03 -8.71
CA ILE A 295 -2.74 30.95 -7.76
C ILE A 295 -2.44 31.52 -6.39
N LEU A 296 -3.34 31.27 -5.42
CA LEU A 296 -3.20 31.70 -4.05
C LEU A 296 -3.01 30.48 -3.16
N ILE A 297 -2.02 30.51 -2.27
CA ILE A 297 -1.81 29.52 -1.23
C ILE A 297 -1.94 30.23 0.13
N ASN A 298 -2.91 29.82 0.93
CA ASN A 298 -3.24 30.42 2.21
C ASN A 298 -3.48 31.94 2.09
N GLY A 299 -4.19 32.35 1.01
CA GLY A 299 -4.55 33.74 0.75
C GLY A 299 -3.40 34.62 0.20
N LYS A 300 -2.23 34.03 -0.08
CA LYS A 300 -1.08 34.76 -0.67
C LYS A 300 -0.80 34.27 -2.08
N LYS A 301 -0.55 35.19 -2.99
CA LYS A 301 -0.12 34.84 -4.36
C LYS A 301 1.16 34.03 -4.31
N ALA A 302 1.16 32.90 -5.02
CA ALA A 302 2.28 31.97 -5.09
C ALA A 302 2.59 31.59 -6.54
N ASP A 303 3.83 31.84 -6.97
CA ASP A 303 4.36 31.41 -8.29
C ASP A 303 5.06 30.06 -8.22
N SER A 304 5.30 29.55 -7.01
CA SER A 304 5.94 28.26 -6.74
C SER A 304 5.49 27.70 -5.40
N TYR A 305 5.71 26.38 -5.22
CA TYR A 305 5.47 25.69 -3.95
C TYR A 305 6.63 24.77 -3.59
N THR A 306 7.05 24.79 -2.32
CA THR A 306 8.07 23.90 -1.80
C THR A 306 7.43 22.83 -0.92
N PHE A 307 7.56 21.56 -1.31
CA PHE A 307 6.98 20.43 -0.61
C PHE A 307 7.62 20.19 0.76
N LYS A 308 6.80 19.88 1.75
CA LYS A 308 7.21 19.64 3.13
C LYS A 308 7.40 18.15 3.45
N MET A 309 6.84 17.26 2.61
CA MET A 309 6.86 15.80 2.77
C MET A 309 7.44 15.11 1.53
N ASN A 310 7.79 13.84 1.71
CA ASN A 310 8.15 12.91 0.66
C ASN A 310 6.89 12.19 0.14
N TYR A 311 6.88 11.87 -1.18
CA TYR A 311 5.78 11.19 -1.83
C TYR A 311 6.26 9.97 -2.60
N TYR A 312 5.48 8.91 -2.55
CA TYR A 312 5.78 7.63 -3.14
C TYR A 312 4.74 7.24 -4.17
N TRP A 313 5.10 6.33 -5.07
CA TRP A 313 4.19 5.76 -6.04
C TRP A 313 4.07 4.26 -5.82
N MET A 314 2.89 3.80 -5.44
CA MET A 314 2.58 2.45 -5.05
C MET A 314 1.69 1.81 -6.10
N MET A 315 2.05 0.61 -6.59
CA MET A 315 1.24 -0.14 -7.56
C MET A 315 1.09 -1.59 -7.12
N GLY A 316 -0.05 -2.20 -7.46
CA GLY A 316 -0.26 -3.62 -7.25
C GLY A 316 0.52 -4.48 -8.25
N ASP A 317 0.89 -5.69 -7.86
CA ASP A 317 1.56 -6.65 -8.73
C ASP A 317 0.58 -7.29 -9.72
N ASN A 318 -0.72 -7.34 -9.38
CA ASN A 318 -1.80 -7.65 -10.30
C ASN A 318 -2.29 -6.36 -10.98
N ARG A 319 -1.59 -5.96 -12.05
CA ARG A 319 -1.66 -4.64 -12.69
C ARG A 319 -3.07 -4.19 -13.08
N HIS A 320 -3.88 -5.07 -13.68
CA HIS A 320 -5.24 -4.76 -14.13
C HIS A 320 -6.34 -5.14 -13.12
N ASN A 321 -5.96 -5.64 -11.95
CA ASN A 321 -6.86 -5.90 -10.82
C ASN A 321 -6.39 -5.17 -9.55
N SER A 322 -5.93 -3.93 -9.71
CA SER A 322 -5.43 -3.13 -8.60
C SER A 322 -5.89 -1.68 -8.70
N LEU A 323 -6.62 -1.23 -7.68
CA LEU A 323 -6.76 0.19 -7.41
C LEU A 323 -5.49 0.64 -6.68
N ASP A 324 -4.74 1.59 -7.27
CA ASP A 324 -3.45 2.05 -6.77
C ASP A 324 -3.15 3.50 -7.18
N CYS A 325 -1.92 3.96 -7.08
CA CYS A 325 -1.54 5.34 -7.37
C CYS A 325 -1.91 5.82 -8.78
N ARG A 326 -2.12 4.93 -9.74
CA ARG A 326 -2.61 5.29 -11.07
C ARG A 326 -3.99 5.95 -11.01
N PHE A 327 -4.77 5.65 -9.96
CA PHE A 327 -6.12 6.14 -9.76
C PHE A 327 -6.18 7.32 -8.77
N TRP A 328 -5.60 7.22 -7.57
CA TRP A 328 -5.69 8.28 -6.55
C TRP A 328 -4.48 9.20 -6.46
N GLY A 329 -3.38 8.91 -7.18
CA GLY A 329 -2.17 9.71 -7.15
C GLY A 329 -1.18 9.27 -6.06
N TYR A 330 -0.54 10.21 -5.41
CA TYR A 330 0.59 10.01 -4.50
C TYR A 330 0.21 9.36 -3.17
N VAL A 331 1.17 8.63 -2.57
CA VAL A 331 1.13 8.24 -1.15
C VAL A 331 2.13 9.11 -0.38
N PRO A 332 1.68 9.99 0.53
CA PRO A 332 2.57 10.81 1.35
C PRO A 332 3.29 9.98 2.43
N GLU A 333 4.42 10.45 2.92
CA GLU A 333 5.25 9.74 3.90
C GLU A 333 4.56 9.47 5.23
N ASP A 334 3.64 10.34 5.65
CA ASP A 334 2.86 10.18 6.89
C ASP A 334 1.83 9.05 6.81
N HIS A 335 1.48 8.59 5.61
CA HIS A 335 0.59 7.44 5.38
C HIS A 335 1.32 6.11 5.47
N ILE A 336 2.65 6.08 5.34
CA ILE A 336 3.44 4.84 5.39
C ILE A 336 3.36 4.20 6.78
N VAL A 337 2.95 2.94 6.85
CA VAL A 337 2.88 2.14 8.08
C VAL A 337 4.16 1.34 8.29
N GLY A 338 4.59 0.55 7.30
CA GLY A 338 5.79 -0.27 7.43
C GLY A 338 6.06 -1.15 6.22
N LYS A 339 7.13 -1.93 6.31
CA LYS A 339 7.60 -2.88 5.29
C LYS A 339 7.05 -4.28 5.57
N ALA A 340 6.39 -4.90 4.61
CA ALA A 340 6.06 -6.32 4.68
C ALA A 340 7.36 -7.14 4.57
N ILE A 341 7.59 -8.06 5.50
CA ILE A 341 8.86 -8.79 5.60
C ILE A 341 8.71 -10.30 5.49
N ILE A 342 7.60 -10.86 5.96
CA ILE A 342 7.38 -12.30 5.99
C ILE A 342 5.89 -12.63 5.98
N THR A 343 5.50 -13.66 5.24
CA THR A 343 4.19 -14.30 5.33
C THR A 343 4.21 -15.31 6.46
N VAL A 344 3.41 -15.12 7.50
CA VAL A 344 3.41 -15.99 8.70
C VAL A 344 2.42 -17.13 8.61
N MET A 345 1.35 -16.93 7.86
CA MET A 345 0.30 -17.92 7.61
C MET A 345 -0.37 -17.64 6.27
N SER A 346 -0.89 -18.66 5.60
CA SER A 346 -1.66 -18.51 4.37
C SER A 346 -2.84 -19.48 4.39
N ILE A 347 -4.05 -18.93 4.20
CA ILE A 347 -5.31 -19.70 4.26
C ILE A 347 -6.06 -19.51 2.95
N ASP A 348 -6.37 -20.60 2.27
CA ASP A 348 -7.25 -20.63 1.12
C ASP A 348 -8.67 -20.88 1.56
N SER A 349 -9.51 -19.87 1.53
CA SER A 349 -10.91 -19.98 1.92
C SER A 349 -11.78 -20.77 0.94
N THR A 350 -11.27 -21.06 -0.27
CA THR A 350 -11.97 -21.85 -1.29
C THR A 350 -11.81 -23.35 -1.12
N GLN A 351 -10.83 -23.77 -0.30
CA GLN A 351 -10.50 -25.16 -0.04
C GLN A 351 -11.19 -25.70 1.21
N ASP A 352 -11.27 -27.04 1.32
CA ASP A 352 -11.80 -27.72 2.50
C ASP A 352 -10.89 -27.54 3.73
N LEU A 353 -11.37 -27.97 4.91
CA LEU A 353 -10.68 -27.81 6.20
C LEU A 353 -9.27 -28.40 6.23
N PHE A 354 -8.99 -29.47 5.47
CA PHE A 354 -7.71 -30.16 5.49
C PHE A 354 -6.70 -29.56 4.50
N HIS A 355 -7.17 -28.94 3.41
CA HIS A 355 -6.34 -28.40 2.33
C HIS A 355 -6.24 -26.87 2.35
N LYS A 356 -6.99 -26.20 3.23
CA LYS A 356 -7.03 -24.72 3.27
C LYS A 356 -5.73 -24.04 3.68
N ILE A 357 -4.79 -24.74 4.34
CA ILE A 357 -3.51 -24.15 4.76
C ILE A 357 -2.49 -24.35 3.65
N ARG A 358 -1.98 -23.24 3.09
CA ARG A 358 -0.91 -23.24 2.11
C ARG A 358 0.44 -23.33 2.81
N TRP A 359 0.83 -24.55 3.23
CA TRP A 359 2.03 -24.82 4.04
C TRP A 359 3.32 -24.25 3.45
N GLY A 360 3.47 -24.27 2.13
CA GLY A 360 4.66 -23.73 1.43
C GLY A 360 4.81 -22.21 1.51
N ARG A 361 3.82 -21.50 2.06
CA ARG A 361 3.85 -20.05 2.26
C ARG A 361 4.09 -19.64 3.71
N ILE A 362 4.10 -20.59 4.65
CA ILE A 362 4.33 -20.30 6.07
C ILE A 362 5.80 -19.91 6.28
N PHE A 363 6.04 -18.78 6.94
CA PHE A 363 7.34 -18.16 7.18
C PHE A 363 8.14 -17.86 5.91
N LYS A 364 7.43 -17.64 4.78
CA LYS A 364 8.05 -17.26 3.51
C LYS A 364 8.49 -15.79 3.57
N PRO A 365 9.78 -15.48 3.34
CA PRO A 365 10.24 -14.10 3.22
C PRO A 365 9.58 -13.38 2.05
N ILE A 366 9.34 -12.10 2.20
CA ILE A 366 8.76 -11.21 1.19
C ILE A 366 9.90 -10.40 0.56
N ASN A 367 10.05 -10.48 -0.77
CA ASN A 367 11.10 -9.84 -1.56
C ASN A 367 10.54 -8.84 -2.57
#